data_8a018520c013123957ea6890b3beeaf2
#
_entry.id   8a018520c013123957ea6890b3beeaf2
#
_cell.length_a   1.000
_cell.length_b   1.000
_cell.length_c   1.000
_cell.angle_alpha   90.00
_cell.angle_beta   90.00
_cell.angle_gamma   90.00
#
_symmetry.space_group_name_H-M   'P 1'
#
loop_
_entity.id
_entity.type
_entity.pdbx_description
1 polymer ?
#
loop_
_entity_poly.entity_id
_entity_poly.type
_entity_poly.pdbx_seq_one_letter_code
_entity_poly.pdbx_strand_id
1 'polypeptide(L)'
;MVAGRLGVMLAEWDATGGLDIQALETSGERQASRGPMVGKLTGMSLNRGLTIETTIDPEAQPFLYDHRIDGTPVLPGVMGIEAFAEAAVCVHPGWHIESIEEVNFLAPFKFYRSEPRTVIIQALFYPHGDKLVADCRLLGRRSLPNQTEPQETVHFTARVIVAKQPPESSAGPVLRLSSQAIVEAASIYRIYFHGPAYQVLDHVWRDGDLIIGQMAQGLPSNHQPSEGPTLAAPRLIELCFQTAGLWEISERSRMGLPLYVHQVRWSRAPEPAEGPLFAVVTPDISGEKFDAEVVDARGKRYLRLTGYRTVTLPDSVDAGRLHALQNVTA
;
A
#
# COMPACT_ATOMS: atom_id res chain seq x y z
N MET A 1 22.13 -23.82 14.31
CA MET A 1 21.77 -23.91 12.86
C MET A 1 20.92 -22.76 12.34
N VAL A 2 20.29 -21.94 13.19
CA VAL A 2 19.58 -20.71 12.81
C VAL A 2 20.55 -19.58 12.42
N ALA A 3 21.72 -19.53 13.04
CA ALA A 3 22.75 -18.52 12.86
C ALA A 3 23.36 -18.46 11.44
N GLY A 4 23.49 -19.60 10.77
CA GLY A 4 24.14 -19.64 9.43
C GLY A 4 23.28 -19.16 8.26
N ARG A 5 21.96 -18.96 8.45
CA ARG A 5 21.04 -18.48 7.40
C ARG A 5 20.72 -16.98 7.51
N LEU A 6 21.06 -16.37 8.63
CA LEU A 6 21.03 -14.92 8.88
C LEU A 6 22.41 -14.27 8.62
N GLY A 7 23.25 -14.91 7.84
CA GLY A 7 24.70 -14.67 7.73
C GLY A 7 25.14 -13.23 7.49
N VAL A 8 24.31 -12.38 6.87
CA VAL A 8 24.63 -10.95 6.73
C VAL A 8 24.33 -10.17 8.00
N MET A 9 23.37 -10.63 8.81
CA MET A 9 22.98 -9.95 10.06
C MET A 9 23.88 -10.29 11.24
N LEU A 10 24.49 -11.48 11.27
CA LEU A 10 25.30 -11.94 12.42
C LEU A 10 26.69 -11.31 12.49
N ALA A 11 27.25 -10.87 11.39
CA ALA A 11 28.53 -10.18 11.35
C ALA A 11 28.45 -8.74 11.92
N GLU A 12 27.24 -8.23 12.08
CA GLU A 12 26.98 -6.84 12.53
C GLU A 12 26.36 -6.78 13.94
N TRP A 13 26.29 -7.90 14.66
CA TRP A 13 25.77 -7.93 16.04
C TRP A 13 26.88 -7.56 17.02
N ASP A 14 26.57 -6.63 17.93
CA ASP A 14 27.50 -6.26 19.00
C ASP A 14 27.58 -7.37 20.08
N ALA A 15 28.51 -7.21 21.02
CA ALA A 15 28.73 -8.15 22.12
C ALA A 15 27.53 -8.26 23.09
N THR A 16 26.52 -7.37 22.98
CA THR A 16 25.30 -7.38 23.80
C THR A 16 24.14 -8.07 23.10
N GLY A 17 24.32 -8.56 21.87
CA GLY A 17 23.30 -9.21 21.06
C GLY A 17 22.37 -8.24 20.33
N GLY A 18 22.76 -6.97 20.21
CA GLY A 18 22.14 -5.96 19.36
C GLY A 18 22.81 -5.87 17.99
N LEU A 19 22.10 -5.36 17.00
CA LEU A 19 22.67 -5.05 15.70
C LEU A 19 23.44 -3.73 15.78
N ASP A 20 24.61 -3.65 15.15
CA ASP A 20 25.31 -2.38 14.97
C ASP A 20 24.57 -1.52 13.93
N ILE A 21 23.66 -0.68 14.46
CA ILE A 21 22.82 0.21 13.65
C ILE A 21 23.69 1.24 12.91
N GLN A 22 24.83 1.67 13.50
CA GLN A 22 25.72 2.64 12.88
C GLN A 22 26.44 2.05 11.66
N ALA A 23 26.82 0.77 11.71
CA ALA A 23 27.37 0.08 10.56
C ALA A 23 26.36 -0.07 9.42
N LEU A 24 25.06 -0.24 9.74
CA LEU A 24 23.99 -0.26 8.76
C LEU A 24 23.71 1.11 8.12
N GLU A 25 23.82 2.18 8.90
CA GLU A 25 23.56 3.54 8.42
C GLU A 25 24.71 4.10 7.58
N THR A 26 25.96 3.68 7.80
CA THR A 26 27.15 4.19 7.12
C THR A 26 27.43 3.57 5.75
N SER A 27 26.79 2.48 5.37
CA SER A 27 26.94 1.92 4.03
C SER A 27 26.14 2.75 3.01
N GLY A 28 26.83 3.64 2.26
CA GLY A 28 26.22 4.58 1.31
C GLY A 28 25.33 3.93 0.22
N GLU A 29 25.59 2.68 -0.15
CA GLU A 29 24.75 1.91 -1.10
C GLU A 29 23.39 1.55 -0.50
N ARG A 30 23.28 1.37 0.83
CA ARG A 30 22.02 1.06 1.51
C ARG A 30 21.11 2.29 1.67
N GLN A 31 21.70 3.48 1.72
CA GLN A 31 20.94 4.72 1.85
C GLN A 31 20.27 5.14 0.54
N ALA A 32 20.93 4.85 -0.60
CA ALA A 32 20.40 5.14 -1.94
C ALA A 32 19.22 4.25 -2.37
N SER A 33 19.00 3.09 -1.69
CA SER A 33 17.93 2.13 -2.03
C SER A 33 16.71 2.20 -1.10
N ARG A 34 16.69 3.14 -0.15
CA ARG A 34 15.55 3.29 0.76
C ARG A 34 14.42 4.07 0.10
N GLY A 35 13.22 3.52 0.21
CA GLY A 35 12.01 4.20 -0.25
C GLY A 35 11.55 5.30 0.74
N PRO A 36 10.43 5.96 0.43
CA PRO A 36 9.92 7.12 1.18
C PRO A 36 9.48 6.81 2.62
N MET A 37 9.26 5.55 2.96
CA MET A 37 8.72 5.15 4.26
C MET A 37 9.79 4.68 5.26
N VAL A 38 11.04 4.45 4.83
CA VAL A 38 12.15 4.04 5.71
C VAL A 38 13.02 5.22 6.09
N GLY A 39 12.82 5.74 7.30
CA GLY A 39 13.63 6.77 7.89
C GLY A 39 14.81 6.20 8.71
N LYS A 40 14.85 6.51 10.00
CA LYS A 40 15.93 6.09 10.90
C LYS A 40 15.66 4.70 11.48
N LEU A 41 16.65 3.80 11.39
CA LEU A 41 16.65 2.53 12.10
C LEU A 41 16.99 2.81 13.57
N THR A 42 16.07 2.54 14.48
CA THR A 42 16.23 2.87 15.91
C THR A 42 16.45 1.64 16.79
N GLY A 43 16.26 0.46 16.26
CA GLY A 43 16.52 -0.78 17.00
C GLY A 43 16.39 -2.02 16.15
N MET A 44 17.16 -3.05 16.56
CA MET A 44 16.97 -4.40 16.07
C MET A 44 17.35 -5.40 17.14
N SER A 45 16.49 -6.38 17.41
CA SER A 45 16.75 -7.45 18.35
C SER A 45 15.99 -8.72 17.96
N LEU A 46 16.45 -9.88 18.47
CA LEU A 46 15.82 -11.17 18.18
C LEU A 46 14.34 -11.23 18.60
N ASN A 47 13.99 -10.56 19.70
CA ASN A 47 12.65 -10.64 20.27
C ASN A 47 11.71 -9.53 19.84
N ARG A 48 12.24 -8.36 19.42
CA ARG A 48 11.44 -7.19 19.02
C ARG A 48 11.50 -6.91 17.53
N GLY A 49 12.41 -7.59 16.82
CA GLY A 49 12.63 -7.34 15.40
C GLY A 49 13.29 -5.99 15.13
N LEU A 50 13.18 -5.55 13.90
CA LEU A 50 13.60 -4.25 13.41
C LEU A 50 12.60 -3.17 13.85
N THR A 51 13.10 -2.01 14.23
CA THR A 51 12.29 -0.82 14.51
C THR A 51 12.82 0.35 13.69
N ILE A 52 11.93 0.98 12.94
CA ILE A 52 12.20 2.13 12.08
C ILE A 52 11.31 3.28 12.52
N GLU A 53 11.85 4.48 12.62
CA GLU A 53 11.12 5.71 12.88
C GLU A 53 11.24 6.64 11.69
N THR A 54 10.10 7.05 11.14
CA THR A 54 10.02 7.94 9.97
C THR A 54 9.14 9.13 10.31
N THR A 55 9.72 10.31 10.37
CA THR A 55 8.92 11.54 10.50
C THR A 55 8.45 11.98 9.13
N ILE A 56 7.14 12.07 8.96
CA ILE A 56 6.48 12.40 7.71
C ILE A 56 5.82 13.76 7.87
N ASP A 57 6.10 14.66 6.93
CA ASP A 57 5.50 15.99 6.87
C ASP A 57 4.38 16.00 5.80
N PRO A 58 3.12 16.27 6.18
CA PRO A 58 2.01 16.35 5.25
C PRO A 58 2.14 17.42 4.17
N GLU A 59 2.89 18.48 4.42
CA GLU A 59 3.09 19.55 3.45
C GLU A 59 4.22 19.23 2.44
N ALA A 60 5.13 18.31 2.81
CA ALA A 60 6.22 17.89 1.95
C ALA A 60 5.92 16.63 1.13
N GLN A 61 4.98 15.79 1.58
CA GLN A 61 4.72 14.50 0.95
C GLN A 61 3.43 14.51 0.13
N PRO A 62 3.52 14.36 -1.21
CA PRO A 62 2.34 14.33 -2.09
C PRO A 62 1.30 13.29 -1.69
N PHE A 63 1.71 12.10 -1.24
CA PHE A 63 0.78 11.07 -0.79
C PHE A 63 -0.05 11.46 0.46
N LEU A 64 0.34 12.48 1.21
CA LEU A 64 -0.46 13.03 2.31
C LEU A 64 -1.19 14.30 1.91
N TYR A 65 -0.52 15.16 1.11
CA TYR A 65 -1.12 16.38 0.62
C TYR A 65 -2.38 16.09 -0.20
N ASP A 66 -2.31 15.06 -1.04
CA ASP A 66 -3.38 14.63 -1.94
C ASP A 66 -4.30 13.55 -1.36
N HIS A 67 -4.17 13.21 -0.06
CA HIS A 67 -5.00 12.21 0.60
C HIS A 67 -5.57 12.77 1.92
N ARG A 68 -6.63 13.58 1.78
CA ARG A 68 -7.26 14.29 2.91
C ARG A 68 -8.72 13.90 3.04
N ILE A 69 -9.11 13.43 4.22
CA ILE A 69 -10.52 13.16 4.57
C ILE A 69 -10.99 14.33 5.44
N ASP A 70 -12.00 15.04 5.00
CA ASP A 70 -12.52 16.26 5.66
C ASP A 70 -11.41 17.27 5.99
N GLY A 71 -10.51 17.48 5.02
CA GLY A 71 -9.39 18.41 5.14
C GLY A 71 -8.22 17.92 6.02
N THR A 72 -8.36 16.79 6.71
CA THR A 72 -7.29 16.20 7.53
C THR A 72 -6.47 15.21 6.70
N PRO A 73 -5.13 15.38 6.61
CA PRO A 73 -4.28 14.40 5.95
C PRO A 73 -4.33 13.05 6.69
N VAL A 74 -4.49 11.98 5.94
CA VAL A 74 -4.54 10.60 6.46
C VAL A 74 -3.55 9.76 5.68
N LEU A 75 -2.74 8.97 6.37
CA LEU A 75 -1.80 8.05 5.71
C LEU A 75 -2.58 7.07 4.83
N PRO A 76 -2.34 7.05 3.51
CA PRO A 76 -2.99 6.08 2.63
C PRO A 76 -2.68 4.65 3.06
N GLY A 77 -3.66 3.77 3.01
CA GLY A 77 -3.45 2.35 3.32
C GLY A 77 -2.34 1.73 2.47
N VAL A 78 -2.27 2.12 1.20
CA VAL A 78 -1.26 1.66 0.26
C VAL A 78 0.16 2.12 0.62
N MET A 79 0.33 3.27 1.27
CA MET A 79 1.63 3.70 1.81
C MET A 79 1.99 2.97 3.10
N GLY A 80 1.02 2.46 3.85
CA GLY A 80 1.26 1.52 4.93
C GLY A 80 1.77 0.17 4.42
N ILE A 81 1.22 -0.33 3.31
CA ILE A 81 1.72 -1.53 2.61
C ILE A 81 3.14 -1.28 2.09
N GLU A 82 3.41 -0.13 1.50
CA GLU A 82 4.76 0.28 1.06
C GLU A 82 5.75 0.28 2.23
N ALA A 83 5.36 0.84 3.38
CA ALA A 83 6.19 0.87 4.57
C ALA A 83 6.61 -0.55 5.05
N PHE A 84 5.70 -1.51 4.96
CA PHE A 84 6.00 -2.90 5.29
C PHE A 84 6.92 -3.56 4.26
N ALA A 85 6.70 -3.29 2.98
CA ALA A 85 7.55 -3.74 1.90
C ALA A 85 9.00 -3.26 2.09
N GLU A 86 9.17 -1.96 2.28
CA GLU A 86 10.48 -1.34 2.50
C GLU A 86 11.17 -1.87 3.76
N ALA A 87 10.43 -1.97 4.89
CA ALA A 87 10.98 -2.49 6.14
C ALA A 87 11.44 -3.94 6.02
N ALA A 88 10.72 -4.78 5.26
CA ALA A 88 11.04 -6.18 5.09
C ALA A 88 12.33 -6.42 4.30
N VAL A 89 12.68 -5.53 3.37
CA VAL A 89 13.88 -5.69 2.53
C VAL A 89 15.05 -4.79 2.92
N CYS A 90 14.84 -3.75 3.74
CA CYS A 90 15.89 -2.78 4.04
C CYS A 90 17.12 -3.38 4.72
N VAL A 91 16.98 -4.51 5.42
CA VAL A 91 18.07 -5.27 6.06
C VAL A 91 18.43 -6.54 5.30
N HIS A 92 17.80 -6.79 4.15
CA HIS A 92 18.02 -7.98 3.31
C HIS A 92 18.29 -7.59 1.85
N PRO A 93 19.46 -6.99 1.54
CA PRO A 93 19.80 -6.59 0.17
C PRO A 93 19.71 -7.78 -0.80
N GLY A 94 19.11 -7.54 -1.96
CA GLY A 94 18.96 -8.57 -3.00
C GLY A 94 17.82 -9.57 -2.77
N TRP A 95 17.03 -9.41 -1.70
CA TRP A 95 15.78 -10.14 -1.55
C TRP A 95 14.62 -9.37 -2.17
N HIS A 96 13.61 -10.11 -2.62
CA HIS A 96 12.44 -9.58 -3.32
C HIS A 96 11.17 -9.87 -2.53
N ILE A 97 10.22 -8.96 -2.60
CA ILE A 97 8.90 -9.18 -2.03
C ILE A 97 8.14 -10.16 -2.91
N GLU A 98 7.72 -11.27 -2.35
CA GLU A 98 6.88 -12.25 -3.02
C GLU A 98 5.40 -11.92 -2.83
N SER A 99 5.00 -11.69 -1.58
CA SER A 99 3.63 -11.29 -1.23
C SER A 99 3.60 -10.47 0.06
N ILE A 100 2.52 -9.71 0.22
CA ILE A 100 2.12 -9.13 1.51
C ILE A 100 0.73 -9.67 1.82
N GLU A 101 0.58 -10.24 3.01
CA GLU A 101 -0.57 -11.03 3.41
C GLU A 101 -1.17 -10.52 4.71
N GLU A 102 -2.45 -10.84 4.93
CA GLU A 102 -3.16 -10.52 6.17
C GLU A 102 -3.05 -9.03 6.54
N VAL A 103 -3.19 -8.15 5.53
CA VAL A 103 -3.11 -6.70 5.77
C VAL A 103 -4.38 -6.24 6.49
N ASN A 104 -4.21 -5.70 7.69
CA ASN A 104 -5.31 -5.15 8.48
C ASN A 104 -5.14 -3.64 8.64
N PHE A 105 -6.17 -2.88 8.32
CA PHE A 105 -6.26 -1.45 8.54
C PHE A 105 -7.11 -1.20 9.80
N LEU A 106 -6.47 -1.19 10.97
CA LEU A 106 -7.12 -1.20 12.28
C LEU A 106 -7.61 0.19 12.71
N ALA A 107 -6.87 1.22 12.35
CA ALA A 107 -7.21 2.61 12.67
C ALA A 107 -6.55 3.58 11.69
N PRO A 108 -7.21 4.69 11.28
CA PRO A 108 -6.60 5.69 10.42
C PRO A 108 -5.45 6.40 11.15
N PHE A 109 -4.32 6.59 10.45
CA PHE A 109 -3.22 7.42 10.94
C PHE A 109 -3.42 8.85 10.43
N LYS A 110 -3.93 9.75 11.29
CA LYS A 110 -4.29 11.12 10.94
C LYS A 110 -3.19 12.11 11.32
N PHE A 111 -2.94 13.10 10.48
CA PHE A 111 -2.01 14.20 10.71
C PHE A 111 -2.81 15.46 11.08
N TYR A 112 -3.18 15.55 12.36
CA TYR A 112 -3.95 16.69 12.84
C TYR A 112 -3.18 18.00 12.68
N ARG A 113 -3.89 19.08 12.30
CA ARG A 113 -3.33 20.41 12.00
C ARG A 113 -2.28 20.41 10.90
N SER A 114 -2.23 19.37 10.07
CA SER A 114 -1.16 19.17 9.08
C SER A 114 0.26 19.22 9.69
N GLU A 115 0.40 18.84 10.96
CA GLU A 115 1.71 18.80 11.63
C GLU A 115 2.46 17.50 11.29
N PRO A 116 3.79 17.55 11.13
CA PRO A 116 4.60 16.35 10.96
C PRO A 116 4.42 15.36 12.11
N ARG A 117 4.37 14.06 11.78
CA ARG A 117 4.25 12.99 12.77
C ARG A 117 5.21 11.86 12.47
N THR A 118 5.68 11.21 13.53
CA THR A 118 6.52 10.02 13.43
C THR A 118 5.66 8.77 13.32
N VAL A 119 5.87 8.03 12.23
CA VAL A 119 5.39 6.67 12.02
C VAL A 119 6.47 5.72 12.53
N ILE A 120 6.08 4.70 13.27
CA ILE A 120 6.97 3.66 13.77
C ILE A 120 6.61 2.36 13.06
N ILE A 121 7.60 1.75 12.40
CA ILE A 121 7.44 0.47 11.72
C ILE A 121 8.24 -0.57 12.50
N GLN A 122 7.60 -1.67 12.87
CA GLN A 122 8.23 -2.82 13.49
C GLN A 122 8.10 -4.03 12.58
N ALA A 123 9.18 -4.79 12.39
CA ALA A 123 9.19 -5.99 11.58
C ALA A 123 9.93 -7.12 12.33
N LEU A 124 9.21 -8.17 12.69
CA LEU A 124 9.77 -9.36 13.35
C LEU A 124 10.01 -10.45 12.31
N PHE A 125 11.26 -10.81 12.11
CA PHE A 125 11.67 -11.76 11.08
C PHE A 125 11.80 -13.18 11.60
N TYR A 126 11.35 -14.15 10.80
CA TYR A 126 11.59 -15.56 11.02
C TYR A 126 11.68 -16.34 9.70
N PRO A 127 12.48 -17.43 9.66
CA PRO A 127 12.62 -18.23 8.45
C PRO A 127 11.39 -19.11 8.23
N HIS A 128 11.00 -19.26 6.96
CA HIS A 128 9.97 -20.19 6.51
C HIS A 128 10.43 -20.91 5.23
N GLY A 129 10.99 -22.11 5.39
CA GLY A 129 11.65 -22.82 4.29
C GLY A 129 12.88 -22.06 3.78
N ASP A 130 12.89 -21.75 2.49
CA ASP A 130 13.91 -20.94 1.80
C ASP A 130 13.59 -19.43 1.77
N LYS A 131 12.43 -19.06 2.32
CA LYS A 131 11.92 -17.69 2.41
C LYS A 131 12.12 -17.11 3.81
N LEU A 132 11.94 -15.81 3.91
CA LEU A 132 11.87 -15.09 5.16
C LEU A 132 10.50 -14.44 5.29
N VAL A 133 9.94 -14.50 6.47
CA VAL A 133 8.66 -13.87 6.82
C VAL A 133 8.93 -12.73 7.76
N ALA A 134 8.31 -11.58 7.53
CA ALA A 134 8.31 -10.44 8.43
C ALA A 134 6.88 -10.16 8.91
N ASP A 135 6.60 -10.38 10.20
CA ASP A 135 5.37 -9.88 10.81
C ASP A 135 5.55 -8.40 11.13
N CYS A 136 4.77 -7.56 10.44
CA CYS A 136 4.92 -6.11 10.44
C CYS A 136 3.79 -5.41 11.18
N ARG A 137 4.14 -4.31 11.86
CA ARG A 137 3.19 -3.42 12.54
C ARG A 137 3.57 -1.96 12.26
N LEU A 138 2.58 -1.13 11.97
CA LEU A 138 2.73 0.32 11.85
C LEU A 138 2.04 0.95 13.04
N LEU A 139 2.80 1.75 13.80
CA LEU A 139 2.34 2.35 15.05
C LEU A 139 2.45 3.87 15.00
N GLY A 140 1.55 4.51 15.71
CA GLY A 140 1.64 5.92 16.09
C GLY A 140 1.89 6.04 17.58
N ARG A 141 2.65 7.06 17.96
CA ARG A 141 2.94 7.38 19.36
C ARG A 141 2.38 8.76 19.70
N ARG A 142 1.72 8.89 20.84
CA ARG A 142 1.15 10.15 21.32
C ARG A 142 1.48 10.35 22.78
N SER A 143 2.13 11.46 23.11
CA SER A 143 2.29 11.88 24.51
C SER A 143 1.00 12.52 25.01
N LEU A 144 0.49 12.07 26.14
CA LEU A 144 -0.68 12.65 26.82
C LEU A 144 -0.25 13.49 28.02
N PRO A 145 -0.95 14.62 28.28
CA PRO A 145 -0.62 15.52 29.38
C PRO A 145 -0.64 14.80 30.69
N ASN A 146 -0.33 14.18 31.39
CA ASN A 146 -0.43 13.44 32.66
C ASN A 146 0.02 11.97 32.57
N GLN A 147 0.68 11.57 31.48
CA GLN A 147 1.28 10.23 31.38
C GLN A 147 2.79 10.35 31.15
N THR A 148 3.56 9.58 31.91
CA THR A 148 5.02 9.51 31.77
C THR A 148 5.46 8.74 30.54
N GLU A 149 4.64 7.79 30.09
CA GLU A 149 4.90 7.00 28.89
C GLU A 149 3.93 7.39 27.77
N PRO A 150 4.40 7.48 26.54
CA PRO A 150 3.56 7.75 25.39
C PRO A 150 2.62 6.59 25.13
N GLN A 151 1.38 6.90 24.79
CA GLN A 151 0.41 5.92 24.31
C GLN A 151 0.78 5.48 22.89
N GLU A 152 0.89 4.17 22.67
CA GLU A 152 1.05 3.59 21.36
C GLU A 152 -0.26 3.07 20.80
N THR A 153 -0.50 3.32 19.52
CA THR A 153 -1.66 2.81 18.78
C THR A 153 -1.14 2.04 17.57
N VAL A 154 -1.60 0.81 17.40
CA VAL A 154 -1.36 0.04 16.19
C VAL A 154 -2.37 0.47 15.13
N HIS A 155 -1.88 0.99 14.02
CA HIS A 155 -2.73 1.46 12.93
C HIS A 155 -2.89 0.38 11.86
N PHE A 156 -1.80 -0.26 11.44
CA PHE A 156 -1.83 -1.31 10.42
C PHE A 156 -0.98 -2.50 10.86
N THR A 157 -1.32 -3.68 10.36
CA THR A 157 -0.52 -4.90 10.50
C THR A 157 -0.50 -5.65 9.17
N ALA A 158 0.57 -6.40 8.92
CA ALA A 158 0.67 -7.31 7.78
C ALA A 158 1.76 -8.35 8.00
N ARG A 159 1.76 -9.36 7.14
CA ARG A 159 2.84 -10.32 6.99
C ARG A 159 3.48 -10.15 5.63
N VAL A 160 4.78 -9.92 5.57
CA VAL A 160 5.54 -9.80 4.31
C VAL A 160 6.33 -11.08 4.08
N ILE A 161 6.17 -11.68 2.92
CA ILE A 161 6.95 -12.83 2.48
C ILE A 161 8.02 -12.31 1.51
N VAL A 162 9.28 -12.55 1.83
CA VAL A 162 10.42 -12.21 0.98
C VAL A 162 11.17 -13.46 0.53
N ALA A 163 11.64 -13.45 -0.69
CA ALA A 163 12.34 -14.55 -1.35
C ALA A 163 13.62 -14.06 -2.03
N LYS A 164 14.58 -14.97 -2.25
CA LYS A 164 15.81 -14.65 -2.97
C LYS A 164 15.60 -14.49 -4.49
N GLN A 165 14.59 -15.15 -5.01
CA GLN A 165 14.24 -15.06 -6.42
C GLN A 165 13.20 -13.95 -6.64
N PRO A 166 13.30 -13.18 -7.72
CA PRO A 166 12.27 -12.22 -8.06
C PRO A 166 10.96 -12.93 -8.40
N PRO A 167 9.80 -12.26 -8.24
CA PRO A 167 8.50 -12.80 -8.63
C PRO A 167 8.48 -13.23 -10.10
N GLU A 168 7.88 -14.38 -10.37
CA GLU A 168 7.70 -14.88 -11.73
C GLU A 168 6.66 -14.05 -12.50
N SER A 169 6.86 -13.95 -13.82
CA SER A 169 5.85 -13.38 -14.70
C SER A 169 4.65 -14.31 -14.80
N SER A 170 3.44 -13.76 -14.76
CA SER A 170 2.20 -14.51 -14.93
C SER A 170 1.24 -13.78 -15.87
N ALA A 171 0.36 -14.56 -16.52
CA ALA A 171 -0.71 -14.01 -17.34
C ALA A 171 -1.95 -13.73 -16.49
N GLY A 172 -2.65 -12.67 -16.83
CA GLY A 172 -3.96 -12.31 -16.33
C GLY A 172 -5.02 -12.36 -17.43
N PRO A 173 -6.22 -11.84 -17.18
CA PRO A 173 -7.27 -11.77 -18.19
C PRO A 173 -6.87 -10.87 -19.36
N VAL A 174 -7.22 -11.29 -20.57
CA VAL A 174 -7.13 -10.45 -21.76
C VAL A 174 -8.41 -9.63 -21.86
N LEU A 175 -8.26 -8.31 -21.81
CA LEU A 175 -9.38 -7.39 -21.82
C LEU A 175 -9.99 -7.27 -23.22
N ARG A 176 -11.31 -7.32 -23.28
CA ARG A 176 -12.05 -6.86 -24.45
C ARG A 176 -12.43 -5.40 -24.20
N LEU A 177 -11.79 -4.48 -24.94
CA LEU A 177 -12.19 -3.08 -24.89
C LEU A 177 -13.61 -2.97 -25.45
N SER A 178 -14.56 -2.74 -24.59
CA SER A 178 -15.98 -2.66 -24.91
C SER A 178 -16.37 -1.22 -25.26
N SER A 179 -17.39 -1.07 -26.10
CA SER A 179 -18.05 0.22 -26.38
C SER A 179 -19.11 0.59 -25.33
N GLN A 180 -19.01 0.10 -24.11
CA GLN A 180 -19.98 0.33 -23.03
C GLN A 180 -19.86 1.73 -22.43
N ALA A 181 -20.87 2.11 -21.64
CA ALA A 181 -20.88 3.37 -20.93
C ALA A 181 -19.65 3.51 -20.02
N ILE A 182 -18.91 4.61 -20.19
CA ILE A 182 -17.66 4.91 -19.49
C ILE A 182 -17.93 6.00 -18.45
N VAL A 183 -17.40 5.83 -17.24
CA VAL A 183 -17.33 6.88 -16.22
C VAL A 183 -15.98 7.53 -16.27
N GLU A 184 -15.94 8.79 -16.64
CA GLU A 184 -14.72 9.59 -16.75
C GLU A 184 -14.20 10.06 -15.39
N ALA A 185 -12.88 10.27 -15.29
CA ALA A 185 -12.18 10.79 -14.12
C ALA A 185 -12.85 12.01 -13.49
N ALA A 186 -13.31 12.96 -14.32
CA ALA A 186 -13.97 14.17 -13.85
C ALA A 186 -15.24 13.90 -13.02
N SER A 187 -15.97 12.82 -13.30
CA SER A 187 -17.12 12.38 -12.52
C SER A 187 -16.73 11.61 -11.28
N ILE A 188 -15.72 10.75 -11.39
CA ILE A 188 -15.17 9.96 -10.29
C ILE A 188 -14.66 10.87 -9.16
N TYR A 189 -13.83 11.85 -9.49
CA TYR A 189 -13.18 12.72 -8.49
C TYR A 189 -14.03 13.90 -7.99
N ARG A 190 -15.29 13.97 -8.39
CA ARG A 190 -16.31 14.75 -7.66
C ARG A 190 -16.79 14.05 -6.40
N ILE A 191 -16.59 12.73 -6.33
CA ILE A 191 -17.05 11.88 -5.23
C ILE A 191 -15.88 11.49 -4.33
N TYR A 192 -14.77 11.05 -4.93
CA TYR A 192 -13.57 10.71 -4.19
C TYR A 192 -12.83 11.96 -3.69
N PHE A 193 -12.22 11.82 -2.52
CA PHE A 193 -11.47 12.90 -1.85
C PHE A 193 -10.01 13.01 -2.30
N HIS A 194 -9.58 12.19 -3.25
CA HIS A 194 -8.19 12.08 -3.69
C HIS A 194 -7.76 13.29 -4.53
N GLY A 195 -6.59 13.87 -4.21
CA GLY A 195 -5.92 14.88 -5.02
C GLY A 195 -5.09 14.27 -6.17
N PRO A 196 -4.41 15.12 -6.97
CA PRO A 196 -3.80 14.73 -8.25
C PRO A 196 -2.84 13.54 -8.19
N ALA A 197 -2.03 13.38 -7.12
CA ALA A 197 -1.10 12.26 -7.00
C ALA A 197 -1.80 10.91 -6.85
N TYR A 198 -3.05 10.91 -6.38
CA TYR A 198 -3.89 9.74 -6.16
C TYR A 198 -5.16 9.68 -7.01
N GLN A 199 -5.30 10.53 -8.00
CA GLN A 199 -6.34 10.42 -9.03
C GLN A 199 -5.93 9.36 -10.06
N VAL A 200 -5.82 8.10 -9.60
CA VAL A 200 -5.23 7.01 -10.37
C VAL A 200 -6.13 6.47 -11.48
N LEU A 201 -7.43 6.79 -11.47
CA LEU A 201 -8.39 6.38 -12.49
C LEU A 201 -8.53 7.45 -13.59
N ASP A 202 -8.36 7.03 -14.83
CA ASP A 202 -8.72 7.81 -16.02
C ASP A 202 -10.20 7.63 -16.34
N HIS A 203 -10.65 6.39 -16.44
CA HIS A 203 -12.05 6.04 -16.58
C HIS A 203 -12.34 4.61 -16.11
N VAL A 204 -13.62 4.31 -15.92
CA VAL A 204 -14.10 3.00 -15.45
C VAL A 204 -15.29 2.56 -16.29
N TRP A 205 -15.40 1.25 -16.54
CA TRP A 205 -16.56 0.64 -17.19
C TRP A 205 -16.86 -0.72 -16.59
N ARG A 206 -18.00 -1.26 -16.93
CA ARG A 206 -18.46 -2.59 -16.51
C ARG A 206 -18.36 -3.57 -17.68
N ASP A 207 -17.95 -4.82 -17.43
CA ASP A 207 -17.97 -5.92 -18.38
C ASP A 207 -18.55 -7.16 -17.69
N GLY A 208 -19.85 -7.38 -17.84
CA GLY A 208 -20.60 -8.38 -17.10
C GLY A 208 -20.56 -8.08 -15.59
N ASP A 209 -20.07 -9.05 -14.81
CA ASP A 209 -19.92 -8.90 -13.35
C ASP A 209 -18.61 -8.19 -12.95
N LEU A 210 -17.74 -7.93 -13.91
CA LEU A 210 -16.46 -7.26 -13.67
C LEU A 210 -16.64 -5.75 -13.71
N ILE A 211 -15.81 -5.05 -12.89
CA ILE A 211 -15.57 -3.63 -13.06
C ILE A 211 -14.11 -3.41 -13.43
N ILE A 212 -13.87 -2.59 -14.43
CA ILE A 212 -12.55 -2.37 -15.00
C ILE A 212 -12.22 -0.89 -14.91
N GLY A 213 -11.10 -0.57 -14.23
CA GLY A 213 -10.57 0.77 -14.11
C GLY A 213 -9.29 0.94 -14.91
N GLN A 214 -9.25 1.88 -15.85
CA GLN A 214 -8.02 2.24 -16.54
C GLN A 214 -7.20 3.21 -15.71
N MET A 215 -5.91 2.96 -15.62
CA MET A 215 -4.99 3.85 -14.91
C MET A 215 -4.76 5.15 -15.67
N ALA A 216 -4.82 6.26 -14.95
CA ALA A 216 -4.47 7.57 -15.47
C ALA A 216 -2.98 7.65 -15.82
N GLN A 217 -2.67 8.37 -16.89
CA GLN A 217 -1.29 8.61 -17.32
C GLN A 217 -0.80 9.98 -16.84
N GLY A 218 0.53 10.13 -16.74
CA GLY A 218 1.13 11.43 -16.40
C GLY A 218 0.85 11.90 -14.97
N LEU A 219 0.59 10.97 -14.04
CA LEU A 219 0.38 11.33 -12.65
C LEU A 219 1.60 12.05 -12.07
N PRO A 220 1.41 13.09 -11.23
CA PRO A 220 2.51 13.75 -10.55
C PRO A 220 3.23 12.79 -9.60
N SER A 221 4.37 13.18 -9.07
CA SER A 221 5.14 12.34 -8.13
C SER A 221 4.28 11.91 -6.93
N ASN A 222 4.43 10.64 -6.53
CA ASN A 222 3.73 10.09 -5.38
C ASN A 222 4.35 10.55 -4.04
N HIS A 223 5.67 10.83 -4.04
CA HIS A 223 6.44 11.14 -2.84
C HIS A 223 7.63 12.03 -3.17
N GLN A 224 8.28 12.52 -2.11
CA GLN A 224 9.54 13.23 -2.17
C GLN A 224 10.60 12.52 -1.30
N PRO A 225 11.85 12.41 -1.78
CA PRO A 225 12.31 12.75 -3.13
C PRO A 225 11.68 11.81 -4.20
N SER A 226 11.38 12.37 -5.38
CA SER A 226 10.66 11.67 -6.46
C SER A 226 11.44 10.53 -7.10
N GLU A 227 12.75 10.55 -6.97
CA GLU A 227 13.68 9.55 -7.51
C GLU A 227 13.76 8.29 -6.65
N GLY A 228 13.23 8.35 -5.42
CA GLY A 228 13.18 7.21 -4.52
C GLY A 228 12.32 6.07 -5.09
N PRO A 229 12.77 4.80 -5.00
CA PRO A 229 11.97 3.68 -5.46
C PRO A 229 10.77 3.42 -4.54
N THR A 230 9.67 2.93 -5.09
CA THR A 230 8.64 2.23 -4.33
C THR A 230 8.71 0.74 -4.65
N LEU A 231 8.46 -0.10 -3.64
CA LEU A 231 8.60 -1.55 -3.74
C LEU A 231 7.26 -2.26 -3.94
N ALA A 232 6.20 -1.73 -3.32
CA ALA A 232 4.86 -2.31 -3.39
C ALA A 232 3.99 -1.73 -4.51
N ALA A 233 4.51 -0.79 -5.31
CA ALA A 233 3.75 -0.10 -6.34
C ALA A 233 2.40 0.44 -5.80
N PRO A 234 2.39 1.36 -4.82
CA PRO A 234 1.20 1.76 -4.07
C PRO A 234 0.06 2.25 -4.96
N ARG A 235 0.35 2.91 -6.09
CA ARG A 235 -0.67 3.37 -7.03
C ARG A 235 -1.38 2.25 -7.79
N LEU A 236 -0.74 1.09 -7.99
CA LEU A 236 -1.42 -0.07 -8.60
C LEU A 236 -2.39 -0.71 -7.61
N ILE A 237 -2.05 -0.72 -6.32
CA ILE A 237 -2.96 -1.19 -5.28
C ILE A 237 -4.12 -0.21 -5.12
N GLU A 238 -3.82 1.10 -5.15
CA GLU A 238 -4.82 2.16 -5.08
C GLU A 238 -5.80 2.10 -6.27
N LEU A 239 -5.30 1.80 -7.46
CA LEU A 239 -6.14 1.58 -8.64
C LEU A 239 -7.17 0.46 -8.40
N CYS A 240 -6.75 -0.65 -7.76
CA CYS A 240 -7.67 -1.72 -7.37
C CYS A 240 -8.69 -1.25 -6.33
N PHE A 241 -8.25 -0.51 -5.30
CA PHE A 241 -9.13 -0.03 -4.23
C PHE A 241 -10.19 0.94 -4.76
N GLN A 242 -9.79 1.92 -5.56
CA GLN A 242 -10.72 2.90 -6.13
C GLN A 242 -11.68 2.24 -7.12
N THR A 243 -11.22 1.29 -7.93
CA THR A 243 -12.10 0.55 -8.85
C THR A 243 -13.14 -0.27 -8.07
N ALA A 244 -12.75 -0.99 -7.02
CA ALA A 244 -13.67 -1.72 -6.15
C ALA A 244 -14.65 -0.78 -5.43
N GLY A 245 -14.17 0.37 -4.96
CA GLY A 245 -15.02 1.37 -4.30
C GLY A 245 -16.10 1.94 -5.21
N LEU A 246 -15.83 2.08 -6.51
CA LEU A 246 -16.85 2.50 -7.49
C LEU A 246 -17.95 1.44 -7.66
N TRP A 247 -17.61 0.15 -7.60
CA TRP A 247 -18.62 -0.90 -7.56
C TRP A 247 -19.51 -0.77 -6.31
N GLU A 248 -18.92 -0.54 -5.12
CA GLU A 248 -19.70 -0.35 -3.89
C GLU A 248 -20.61 0.87 -3.95
N ILE A 249 -20.13 1.96 -4.53
CA ILE A 249 -20.92 3.19 -4.72
C ILE A 249 -22.09 2.90 -5.65
N SER A 250 -21.87 2.21 -6.79
CA SER A 250 -22.92 1.92 -7.76
C SER A 250 -23.97 0.93 -7.26
N GLU A 251 -23.53 -0.17 -6.64
CA GLU A 251 -24.43 -1.27 -6.22
C GLU A 251 -25.03 -1.06 -4.82
N ARG A 252 -24.33 -0.32 -3.95
CA ARG A 252 -24.68 -0.22 -2.53
C ARG A 252 -24.87 1.19 -2.01
N SER A 253 -24.64 2.20 -2.86
CA SER A 253 -24.71 3.61 -2.50
C SER A 253 -23.90 3.95 -1.24
N ARG A 254 -22.72 3.31 -1.08
CA ARG A 254 -21.82 3.53 0.06
C ARG A 254 -20.39 3.73 -0.41
N MET A 255 -19.64 4.54 0.32
CA MET A 255 -18.19 4.66 0.15
C MET A 255 -17.50 3.79 1.21
N GLY A 256 -16.69 2.84 0.75
CA GLY A 256 -15.88 1.99 1.60
C GLY A 256 -14.47 2.54 1.77
N LEU A 257 -13.92 2.39 2.98
CA LEU A 257 -12.49 2.53 3.26
C LEU A 257 -11.86 1.16 3.41
N PRO A 258 -10.58 0.99 3.11
CA PRO A 258 -9.88 -0.28 3.30
C PRO A 258 -9.99 -0.77 4.74
N LEU A 259 -10.38 -2.04 4.92
CA LEU A 259 -10.45 -2.75 6.20
C LEU A 259 -9.42 -3.88 6.25
N TYR A 260 -9.33 -4.66 5.18
CA TYR A 260 -8.53 -5.86 5.13
C TYR A 260 -8.19 -6.28 3.70
N VAL A 261 -6.99 -6.84 3.51
CA VAL A 261 -6.58 -7.51 2.28
C VAL A 261 -5.96 -8.87 2.66
N HIS A 262 -6.47 -9.95 2.06
CA HIS A 262 -5.91 -11.27 2.33
C HIS A 262 -4.49 -11.40 1.77
N GLN A 263 -4.27 -11.04 0.50
CA GLN A 263 -2.96 -11.11 -0.13
C GLN A 263 -2.82 -10.09 -1.26
N VAL A 264 -1.64 -9.46 -1.32
CA VAL A 264 -1.14 -8.74 -2.49
C VAL A 264 0.09 -9.47 -2.99
N ARG A 265 0.12 -9.81 -4.29
CA ARG A 265 1.21 -10.52 -4.93
C ARG A 265 1.62 -9.83 -6.23
N TRP A 266 2.91 -9.67 -6.43
CA TRP A 266 3.47 -9.08 -7.63
C TRP A 266 3.92 -10.18 -8.58
N SER A 267 3.68 -10.00 -9.88
CA SER A 267 4.17 -10.91 -10.92
C SER A 267 5.41 -10.40 -11.62
N ARG A 268 5.69 -9.08 -11.49
CA ARG A 268 6.89 -8.42 -12.04
C ARG A 268 7.08 -7.09 -11.32
N ALA A 269 8.35 -6.69 -11.13
CA ALA A 269 8.64 -5.31 -10.72
C ALA A 269 7.98 -4.34 -11.71
N PRO A 270 7.41 -3.22 -11.24
CA PRO A 270 6.78 -2.23 -12.10
C PRO A 270 7.86 -1.57 -12.97
N GLU A 271 8.18 -2.20 -14.09
CA GLU A 271 8.84 -1.50 -15.19
C GLU A 271 7.83 -0.54 -15.81
N PRO A 272 8.29 0.56 -16.45
CA PRO A 272 7.39 1.39 -17.23
C PRO A 272 6.55 0.50 -18.12
N ALA A 273 5.24 0.50 -17.91
CA ALA A 273 4.34 -0.31 -18.69
C ALA A 273 4.37 0.16 -20.14
N GLU A 274 4.44 -0.77 -21.07
CA GLU A 274 4.26 -0.47 -22.50
C GLU A 274 2.77 -0.27 -22.78
N GLY A 275 2.20 0.88 -22.37
CA GLY A 275 0.80 1.21 -22.61
C GLY A 275 -0.04 1.31 -21.32
N PRO A 276 -1.36 1.45 -21.45
CA PRO A 276 -2.25 1.62 -20.33
C PRO A 276 -2.34 0.35 -19.46
N LEU A 277 -2.46 0.55 -18.14
CA LEU A 277 -2.73 -0.48 -17.15
C LEU A 277 -4.20 -0.45 -16.74
N PHE A 278 -4.73 -1.60 -16.38
CA PHE A 278 -6.13 -1.78 -16.01
C PHE A 278 -6.24 -2.60 -14.74
N ALA A 279 -7.03 -2.12 -13.78
CA ALA A 279 -7.51 -2.96 -12.69
C ALA A 279 -8.78 -3.70 -13.14
N VAL A 280 -8.74 -5.01 -13.08
CA VAL A 280 -9.90 -5.89 -13.31
C VAL A 280 -10.36 -6.38 -11.94
N VAL A 281 -11.51 -5.91 -11.49
CA VAL A 281 -12.05 -6.20 -10.16
C VAL A 281 -13.25 -7.11 -10.27
N THR A 282 -13.23 -8.18 -9.47
CA THR A 282 -14.28 -9.17 -9.36
C THR A 282 -14.86 -9.12 -7.95
N PRO A 283 -16.12 -8.72 -7.76
CA PRO A 283 -16.80 -8.87 -6.48
C PRO A 283 -17.10 -10.35 -6.21
N ASP A 284 -17.13 -10.78 -4.96
CA ASP A 284 -17.67 -12.07 -4.60
C ASP A 284 -19.23 -12.07 -4.70
N ILE A 285 -19.86 -13.22 -4.55
CA ILE A 285 -21.33 -13.36 -4.65
C ILE A 285 -22.06 -12.47 -3.64
N SER A 286 -21.45 -12.23 -2.47
CA SER A 286 -22.02 -11.35 -1.44
C SER A 286 -21.74 -9.87 -1.73
N GLY A 287 -20.73 -9.57 -2.58
CA GLY A 287 -20.20 -8.25 -2.83
C GLY A 287 -19.53 -7.62 -1.60
N GLU A 288 -19.04 -8.43 -0.66
CA GLU A 288 -18.34 -7.97 0.53
C GLU A 288 -16.83 -8.16 0.44
N LYS A 289 -16.39 -8.89 -0.59
CA LYS A 289 -14.99 -9.14 -0.90
C LYS A 289 -14.75 -8.88 -2.37
N PHE A 290 -13.55 -8.42 -2.66
CA PHE A 290 -13.09 -8.16 -4.01
C PHE A 290 -11.77 -8.86 -4.25
N ASP A 291 -11.67 -9.51 -5.39
CA ASP A 291 -10.39 -9.91 -5.98
C ASP A 291 -10.09 -8.93 -7.12
N ALA A 292 -8.83 -8.59 -7.31
CA ALA A 292 -8.42 -7.66 -8.35
C ALA A 292 -7.10 -8.09 -8.99
N GLU A 293 -6.95 -7.79 -10.28
CA GLU A 293 -5.69 -7.95 -11.00
C GLU A 293 -5.37 -6.67 -11.76
N VAL A 294 -4.10 -6.26 -11.72
CA VAL A 294 -3.62 -5.20 -12.60
C VAL A 294 -2.93 -5.84 -13.80
N VAL A 295 -3.45 -5.53 -14.99
CA VAL A 295 -2.97 -6.09 -16.26
C VAL A 295 -2.74 -4.98 -17.29
N ASP A 296 -1.92 -5.25 -18.31
CA ASP A 296 -1.87 -4.44 -19.51
C ASP A 296 -2.88 -4.94 -20.58
N ALA A 297 -2.97 -4.23 -21.69
CA ALA A 297 -3.88 -4.58 -22.80
C ALA A 297 -3.59 -5.95 -23.43
N ARG A 298 -2.41 -6.52 -23.20
CA ARG A 298 -2.01 -7.86 -23.69
C ARG A 298 -2.27 -8.98 -22.68
N GLY A 299 -2.83 -8.64 -21.52
CA GLY A 299 -3.10 -9.60 -20.44
C GLY A 299 -1.86 -9.97 -19.62
N LYS A 300 -0.75 -9.22 -19.70
CA LYS A 300 0.38 -9.39 -18.79
C LYS A 300 -0.02 -8.86 -17.41
N ARG A 301 0.11 -9.71 -16.39
CA ARG A 301 -0.21 -9.33 -15.01
C ARG A 301 0.96 -8.63 -14.32
N TYR A 302 0.66 -7.58 -13.61
CA TYR A 302 1.61 -6.81 -12.78
C TYR A 302 1.38 -7.04 -11.29
N LEU A 303 0.11 -7.16 -10.89
CA LEU A 303 -0.29 -7.30 -9.50
C LEU A 303 -1.56 -8.17 -9.43
N ARG A 304 -1.66 -8.99 -8.39
CA ARG A 304 -2.89 -9.67 -7.98
C ARG A 304 -3.16 -9.35 -6.52
N LEU A 305 -4.38 -8.96 -6.25
CA LEU A 305 -4.90 -8.67 -4.93
C LEU A 305 -6.10 -9.57 -4.69
N THR A 306 -6.16 -10.23 -3.54
CA THR A 306 -7.27 -11.13 -3.18
C THR A 306 -7.85 -10.80 -1.83
N GLY A 307 -9.16 -11.01 -1.70
CA GLY A 307 -9.88 -10.89 -0.45
C GLY A 307 -9.88 -9.48 0.15
N TYR A 308 -9.93 -8.45 -0.69
CA TYR A 308 -10.09 -7.07 -0.25
C TYR A 308 -11.47 -6.86 0.36
N ARG A 309 -11.52 -6.26 1.52
CA ARG A 309 -12.74 -5.88 2.23
C ARG A 309 -12.68 -4.43 2.66
N THR A 310 -13.85 -3.81 2.74
CA THR A 310 -14.02 -2.42 3.12
C THR A 310 -14.86 -2.30 4.39
N VAL A 311 -14.75 -1.15 5.03
CA VAL A 311 -15.66 -0.67 6.07
C VAL A 311 -16.32 0.61 5.60
N THR A 312 -17.61 0.78 5.85
CA THR A 312 -18.34 1.98 5.44
C THR A 312 -17.79 3.21 6.16
N LEU A 313 -17.48 4.26 5.39
CA LEU A 313 -17.15 5.57 5.94
C LEU A 313 -18.44 6.20 6.49
N PRO A 314 -18.55 6.49 7.80
CA PRO A 314 -19.74 7.13 8.36
C PRO A 314 -19.97 8.52 7.72
N ASP A 315 -21.23 8.84 7.41
CA ASP A 315 -21.71 10.17 6.96
C ASP A 315 -21.11 10.74 5.66
N SER A 316 -20.56 9.89 4.78
CA SER A 316 -19.62 10.37 3.76
C SER A 316 -20.16 10.62 2.37
N VAL A 317 -21.40 10.26 2.03
CA VAL A 317 -21.88 10.43 0.66
C VAL A 317 -23.24 11.12 0.61
N ASP A 318 -23.24 12.33 0.06
CA ASP A 318 -24.47 13.03 -0.33
C ASP A 318 -25.18 12.23 -1.45
N ALA A 319 -26.42 11.83 -1.20
CA ALA A 319 -27.24 11.05 -2.14
C ALA A 319 -27.35 11.72 -3.52
N GLY A 320 -27.25 13.05 -3.62
CA GLY A 320 -27.26 13.77 -4.89
C GLY A 320 -25.99 13.55 -5.74
N ARG A 321 -24.84 13.28 -5.10
CA ARG A 321 -23.59 12.97 -5.81
C ARG A 321 -23.53 11.53 -6.33
N LEU A 322 -24.24 10.60 -5.65
CA LEU A 322 -24.35 9.20 -6.06
C LEU A 322 -25.17 9.02 -7.33
N HIS A 323 -26.19 9.86 -7.56
CA HIS A 323 -27.08 9.73 -8.72
C HIS A 323 -26.34 9.85 -10.07
N ALA A 324 -25.23 10.57 -10.12
CA ALA A 324 -24.42 10.72 -11.33
C ALA A 324 -23.72 9.41 -11.74
N LEU A 325 -23.44 8.49 -10.78
CA LEU A 325 -22.82 7.19 -11.05
C LEU A 325 -23.84 6.06 -11.26
N GLN A 326 -25.03 6.15 -10.68
CA GLN A 326 -26.08 5.15 -10.84
C GLN A 326 -26.59 5.02 -12.28
N ASN A 327 -26.54 6.11 -13.06
CA ASN A 327 -26.95 6.12 -14.46
C ASN A 327 -25.93 5.50 -15.44
N VAL A 328 -24.77 5.08 -14.95
CA VAL A 328 -23.68 4.53 -15.78
C VAL A 328 -23.63 3.00 -15.70
N THR A 329 -24.34 2.40 -14.76
CA THR A 329 -24.41 0.94 -14.54
C THR A 329 -25.73 0.33 -15.01
N ALA A 330 -26.65 1.11 -15.59
CA ALA A 330 -27.91 0.65 -16.17
C ALA A 330 -27.76 0.18 -17.63
#